data_8efba59c8c2fe53246d734f4cbcc1adb
#
_entry.id   8efba59c8c2fe53246d734f4cbcc1adb
#
_cell.length_a   1.000
_cell.length_b   1.000
_cell.length_c   1.000
_cell.angle_alpha   90.00
_cell.angle_beta   90.00
_cell.angle_gamma   90.00
#
_symmetry.space_group_name_H-M   'P 1'
#
loop_
_entity.id
_entity.type
_entity.pdbx_description
1 polymer ?
#
loop_
_entity_poly.entity_id
_entity_poly.type
_entity_poly.pdbx_seq_one_letter_code
_entity_poly.pdbx_strand_id
1 'polypeptide(L)'
;MKKIILSVFVLAGLMFTSCKDDDNNGTEEETVDVSKMYLPLKMTVDGYTTTFTYNNKAQVTKIVESDGSEYSFTYSGDQLVEFVEKYNTSKTTYTFSQEGNIITLNAVNEYDGETSTNTGTLEVDEKGNLVNDGYFTYIYDTAGNNIKILVDEDSEAILTFDTKNGIFKNLNLPKWVSNWMLSYNTYLVNNALTFSFVSEEDPEDNNSGTMAYEYNTDGYPVKASFSSTDESGTETETVIIEYTKK
;
A
#
# COMPACT_ATOMS: atom_id res chain seq x y z
N MET A 1 -11.49 20.49 11.77
CA MET A 1 -10.78 19.27 12.20
C MET A 1 -10.75 18.34 11.01
N LYS A 2 -9.62 18.21 10.33
CA LYS A 2 -9.45 17.25 9.23
C LYS A 2 -9.18 15.90 9.88
N LYS A 3 -10.11 14.97 9.78
CA LYS A 3 -9.85 13.57 10.14
C LYS A 3 -8.79 13.04 9.19
N ILE A 4 -7.60 12.77 9.71
CA ILE A 4 -6.60 12.02 8.98
C ILE A 4 -7.10 10.58 8.99
N ILE A 5 -7.76 10.18 7.91
CA ILE A 5 -8.14 8.79 7.70
C ILE A 5 -6.85 8.06 7.41
N LEU A 6 -6.44 7.21 8.33
CA LEU A 6 -5.32 6.30 8.16
C LEU A 6 -5.68 5.27 7.07
N SER A 7 -5.46 5.62 5.82
CA SER A 7 -5.60 4.68 4.72
C SER A 7 -4.44 3.70 4.77
N VAL A 8 -4.66 2.53 5.36
CA VAL A 8 -3.64 1.49 5.54
C VAL A 8 -3.68 0.56 4.33
N PHE A 9 -2.70 0.61 3.47
CA PHE A 9 -2.55 -0.32 2.36
C PHE A 9 -1.13 -0.77 2.10
N VAL A 10 -1.01 -2.01 1.61
CA VAL A 10 0.28 -2.58 1.41
C VAL A 10 0.47 -3.91 0.75
N LEU A 11 1.68 -4.21 0.32
CA LEU A 11 1.99 -5.39 -0.45
C LEU A 11 3.35 -6.05 -0.33
N ALA A 12 3.44 -7.33 -0.58
CA ALA A 12 4.71 -8.05 -0.77
C ALA A 12 4.73 -9.01 -1.96
N GLY A 13 5.85 -9.04 -2.62
CA GLY A 13 6.12 -9.98 -3.70
C GLY A 13 6.87 -11.22 -3.22
N LEU A 14 6.50 -12.38 -3.76
CA LEU A 14 7.30 -13.60 -3.70
C LEU A 14 8.13 -13.68 -4.97
N MET A 15 9.46 -13.76 -4.82
CA MET A 15 10.33 -14.14 -5.92
C MET A 15 10.26 -15.65 -6.11
N PHE A 16 9.63 -16.10 -7.20
CA PHE A 16 9.90 -17.42 -7.75
C PHE A 16 10.91 -17.26 -8.86
N THR A 17 12.13 -17.68 -8.60
CA THR A 17 13.09 -17.96 -9.66
C THR A 17 12.64 -19.22 -10.38
N SER A 18 11.97 -19.08 -11.51
CA SER A 18 11.82 -20.16 -12.46
C SER A 18 12.92 -20.04 -13.50
N CYS A 19 13.88 -20.95 -13.47
CA CYS A 19 14.69 -21.26 -14.62
C CYS A 19 14.06 -22.45 -15.35
N LYS A 20 13.75 -22.26 -16.63
CA LYS A 20 14.15 -23.03 -17.78
C LYS A 20 13.13 -23.83 -18.58
N ASP A 21 13.20 -23.43 -19.83
CA ASP A 21 13.25 -24.16 -21.10
C ASP A 21 12.13 -25.07 -21.56
N ASP A 22 11.60 -24.59 -22.68
CA ASP A 22 11.15 -25.28 -23.89
C ASP A 22 9.89 -26.15 -23.89
N ASP A 23 9.10 -25.78 -24.89
CA ASP A 23 8.08 -26.51 -25.62
C ASP A 23 6.62 -26.39 -25.19
N ASN A 24 5.95 -25.40 -25.87
CA ASN A 24 4.65 -25.54 -26.54
C ASN A 24 3.59 -26.38 -25.82
N ASN A 25 2.98 -25.80 -24.78
CA ASN A 25 1.63 -26.15 -24.39
C ASN A 25 0.99 -24.99 -23.64
N GLY A 26 -0.27 -24.69 -23.87
CA GLY A 26 -0.97 -23.55 -23.27
C GLY A 26 -0.64 -23.45 -21.78
N THR A 27 0.01 -22.36 -21.40
CA THR A 27 0.31 -22.07 -20.00
C THR A 27 -0.99 -21.96 -19.23
N GLU A 28 -1.31 -23.00 -18.45
CA GLU A 28 -2.32 -22.85 -17.40
C GLU A 28 -1.80 -21.75 -16.48
N GLU A 29 -2.55 -20.65 -16.36
CA GLU A 29 -2.22 -19.58 -15.42
C GLU A 29 -2.19 -20.19 -14.01
N GLU A 30 -1.06 -20.00 -13.32
CA GLU A 30 -0.88 -20.52 -11.97
C GLU A 30 -1.88 -19.82 -11.04
N THR A 31 -2.86 -20.56 -10.54
CA THR A 31 -3.90 -20.05 -9.65
C THR A 31 -3.61 -20.46 -8.22
N VAL A 32 -3.85 -19.56 -7.27
CA VAL A 32 -3.68 -19.83 -5.84
C VAL A 32 -5.04 -19.93 -5.14
N ASP A 33 -5.12 -20.78 -4.14
CA ASP A 33 -6.31 -20.88 -3.28
C ASP A 33 -6.24 -19.77 -2.22
N VAL A 34 -6.81 -18.62 -2.55
CA VAL A 34 -6.82 -17.44 -1.67
C VAL A 34 -7.47 -17.70 -0.30
N SER A 35 -8.33 -18.71 -0.19
CA SER A 35 -8.96 -19.07 1.10
C SER A 35 -7.97 -19.68 2.10
N LYS A 36 -6.82 -20.13 1.63
CA LYS A 36 -5.72 -20.68 2.45
C LYS A 36 -4.63 -19.66 2.78
N MET A 37 -4.76 -18.45 2.26
CA MET A 37 -3.79 -17.37 2.48
C MET A 37 -4.31 -16.39 3.53
N TYR A 38 -3.42 -15.73 4.24
CA TYR A 38 -3.75 -14.58 5.06
C TYR A 38 -3.76 -13.32 4.18
N LEU A 39 -4.88 -13.09 3.50
CA LEU A 39 -5.16 -11.85 2.76
C LEU A 39 -6.21 -11.08 3.57
N PRO A 40 -6.03 -9.79 3.86
CA PRO A 40 -7.04 -8.99 4.54
C PRO A 40 -8.36 -9.03 3.78
N LEU A 41 -9.41 -9.50 4.42
CA LEU A 41 -10.77 -9.49 3.86
C LEU A 41 -11.49 -8.21 4.22
N LYS A 42 -11.28 -7.76 5.47
CA LYS A 42 -11.89 -6.57 6.02
C LYS A 42 -11.01 -5.96 7.09
N MET A 43 -10.95 -4.63 7.11
CA MET A 43 -10.37 -3.85 8.18
C MET A 43 -11.44 -2.94 8.78
N THR A 44 -11.40 -2.74 10.09
CA THR A 44 -12.37 -1.89 10.80
C THR A 44 -11.65 -0.97 11.77
N VAL A 45 -11.89 0.34 11.65
CA VAL A 45 -11.39 1.39 12.55
C VAL A 45 -12.59 2.22 13.01
N ASP A 46 -12.90 2.23 14.29
CA ASP A 46 -14.00 3.03 14.89
C ASP A 46 -15.34 2.94 14.14
N GLY A 47 -15.66 1.75 13.62
CA GLY A 47 -16.87 1.51 12.84
C GLY A 47 -16.75 1.80 11.35
N TYR A 48 -15.71 2.49 10.90
CA TYR A 48 -15.37 2.62 9.49
C TYR A 48 -14.78 1.31 8.98
N THR A 49 -15.22 0.85 7.82
CA THR A 49 -14.79 -0.44 7.28
C THR A 49 -14.22 -0.31 5.87
N THR A 50 -13.14 -1.04 5.64
CA THR A 50 -12.52 -1.25 4.32
C THR A 50 -12.58 -2.73 3.98
N THR A 51 -13.13 -3.09 2.82
CA THR A 51 -13.28 -4.47 2.35
C THR A 51 -12.49 -4.70 1.07
N PHE A 52 -11.93 -5.91 0.93
CA PHE A 52 -11.02 -6.27 -0.15
C PHE A 52 -11.56 -7.44 -0.96
N THR A 53 -11.40 -7.39 -2.27
CA THR A 53 -11.73 -8.49 -3.19
C THR A 53 -10.49 -8.87 -3.98
N TYR A 54 -10.28 -10.16 -4.19
CA TYR A 54 -9.10 -10.73 -4.84
C TYR A 54 -9.47 -11.61 -6.03
N ASN A 55 -8.57 -11.70 -7.01
CA ASN A 55 -8.63 -12.72 -8.03
C ASN A 55 -7.91 -14.00 -7.58
N ASN A 56 -7.87 -15.01 -8.46
CA ASN A 56 -7.22 -16.30 -8.23
C ASN A 56 -5.67 -16.26 -8.21
N LYS A 57 -5.07 -15.10 -8.39
CA LYS A 57 -3.62 -14.85 -8.26
C LYS A 57 -3.29 -14.08 -6.97
N ALA A 58 -4.23 -13.93 -6.04
CA ALA A 58 -4.11 -13.09 -4.84
C ALA A 58 -3.86 -11.60 -5.14
N GLN A 59 -4.21 -11.13 -6.34
CA GLN A 59 -4.17 -9.72 -6.69
C GLN A 59 -5.46 -9.05 -6.22
N VAL A 60 -5.36 -7.90 -5.56
CA VAL A 60 -6.55 -7.13 -5.19
C VAL A 60 -7.21 -6.57 -6.45
N THR A 61 -8.49 -6.81 -6.61
CA THR A 61 -9.26 -6.31 -7.77
C THR A 61 -10.19 -5.18 -7.40
N LYS A 62 -10.63 -5.14 -6.15
CA LYS A 62 -11.50 -4.07 -5.65
C LYS A 62 -11.29 -3.84 -4.16
N ILE A 63 -11.40 -2.58 -3.78
CA ILE A 63 -11.50 -2.14 -2.39
C ILE A 63 -12.74 -1.26 -2.30
N VAL A 64 -13.51 -1.42 -1.21
CA VAL A 64 -14.69 -0.61 -0.92
C VAL A 64 -14.62 -0.14 0.52
N GLU A 65 -14.84 1.14 0.72
CA GLU A 65 -14.89 1.78 2.02
C GLU A 65 -16.33 2.12 2.42
N SER A 66 -16.60 2.19 3.72
CA SER A 66 -17.94 2.39 4.23
C SER A 66 -18.53 3.77 3.97
N ASP A 67 -17.72 4.73 3.56
CA ASP A 67 -18.17 6.05 3.10
C ASP A 67 -18.63 6.07 1.62
N GLY A 68 -18.50 4.92 0.94
CA GLY A 68 -18.86 4.76 -0.47
C GLY A 68 -17.70 4.95 -1.45
N SER A 69 -16.47 5.15 -0.96
CA SER A 69 -15.26 5.15 -1.80
C SER A 69 -15.04 3.76 -2.40
N GLU A 70 -14.71 3.71 -3.68
CA GLU A 70 -14.40 2.48 -4.40
C GLU A 70 -13.09 2.63 -5.17
N TYR A 71 -12.25 1.59 -5.07
CA TYR A 71 -10.98 1.48 -5.78
C TYR A 71 -10.99 0.19 -6.59
N SER A 72 -10.67 0.26 -7.88
CA SER A 72 -10.65 -0.89 -8.79
C SER A 72 -9.28 -1.02 -9.44
N PHE A 73 -8.82 -2.26 -9.59
CA PHE A 73 -7.49 -2.59 -10.09
C PHE A 73 -7.60 -3.54 -11.27
N THR A 74 -6.96 -3.19 -12.40
CA THR A 74 -6.91 -4.01 -13.61
C THR A 74 -5.46 -4.40 -13.89
N TYR A 75 -5.24 -5.69 -14.15
CA TYR A 75 -3.91 -6.27 -14.37
C TYR A 75 -3.78 -6.83 -15.78
N SER A 76 -2.55 -6.78 -16.30
CA SER A 76 -2.09 -7.59 -17.43
C SER A 76 -0.98 -8.50 -16.92
N GLY A 77 -1.31 -9.78 -16.70
CA GLY A 77 -0.45 -10.69 -15.94
C GLY A 77 -0.24 -10.20 -14.51
N ASP A 78 1.00 -9.93 -14.13
CA ASP A 78 1.36 -9.39 -12.81
C ASP A 78 1.57 -7.86 -12.80
N GLN A 79 1.37 -7.21 -13.94
CA GLN A 79 1.49 -5.75 -14.04
C GLN A 79 0.14 -5.08 -13.79
N LEU A 80 0.11 -4.09 -12.91
CA LEU A 80 -1.03 -3.17 -12.79
C LEU A 80 -1.02 -2.24 -14.00
N VAL A 81 -2.11 -2.26 -14.79
CA VAL A 81 -2.24 -1.42 -16.00
C VAL A 81 -3.25 -0.29 -15.83
N GLU A 82 -4.21 -0.45 -14.92
CA GLU A 82 -5.20 0.58 -14.61
C GLU A 82 -5.58 0.52 -13.13
N PHE A 83 -5.78 1.69 -12.56
CA PHE A 83 -6.32 1.90 -11.23
C PHE A 83 -7.40 2.99 -11.31
N VAL A 84 -8.56 2.74 -10.72
CA VAL A 84 -9.68 3.69 -10.71
C VAL A 84 -10.12 3.96 -9.29
N GLU A 85 -10.11 5.23 -8.92
CA GLU A 85 -10.73 5.74 -7.69
C GLU A 85 -12.08 6.36 -8.00
N LYS A 86 -13.06 6.09 -7.16
CA LYS A 86 -14.38 6.73 -7.20
C LYS A 86 -14.80 7.16 -5.82
N TYR A 87 -15.24 8.40 -5.73
CA TYR A 87 -15.84 8.94 -4.51
C TYR A 87 -16.94 9.94 -4.89
N ASN A 88 -18.18 9.67 -4.52
CA ASN A 88 -19.34 10.48 -4.89
C ASN A 88 -19.41 10.71 -6.42
N THR A 89 -19.30 11.98 -6.85
CA THR A 89 -19.29 12.40 -8.25
C THR A 89 -17.89 12.48 -8.85
N SER A 90 -16.86 12.22 -8.06
CA SER A 90 -15.47 12.24 -8.51
C SER A 90 -15.03 10.86 -8.95
N LYS A 91 -14.30 10.81 -10.07
CA LYS A 91 -13.63 9.61 -10.55
C LYS A 91 -12.26 9.99 -11.11
N THR A 92 -11.23 9.28 -10.66
CA THR A 92 -9.90 9.37 -11.25
C THR A 92 -9.51 8.01 -11.83
N THR A 93 -9.10 8.00 -13.08
CA THR A 93 -8.58 6.81 -13.76
C THR A 93 -7.10 7.00 -14.03
N TYR A 94 -6.27 6.13 -13.47
CA TYR A 94 -4.84 6.07 -13.73
C TYR A 94 -4.53 4.91 -14.67
N THR A 95 -3.73 5.16 -15.67
CA THR A 95 -3.15 4.11 -16.54
C THR A 95 -1.64 4.13 -16.43
N PHE A 96 -1.03 2.95 -16.47
CA PHE A 96 0.40 2.77 -16.23
C PHE A 96 1.08 2.08 -17.40
N SER A 97 2.30 2.53 -17.69
CA SER A 97 3.22 1.82 -18.57
C SER A 97 4.62 1.85 -17.95
N GLN A 98 5.39 0.78 -18.11
CA GLN A 98 6.73 0.69 -17.56
C GLN A 98 7.77 0.45 -18.66
N GLU A 99 8.84 1.23 -18.64
CA GLU A 99 10.01 1.04 -19.48
C GLU A 99 11.28 1.10 -18.60
N GLY A 100 11.95 -0.03 -18.45
CA GLY A 100 13.09 -0.17 -17.52
C GLY A 100 12.66 0.09 -16.08
N ASN A 101 13.31 1.06 -15.44
CA ASN A 101 13.05 1.48 -14.07
C ASN A 101 12.04 2.66 -13.96
N ILE A 102 11.50 3.13 -15.07
CA ILE A 102 10.55 4.25 -15.10
C ILE A 102 9.14 3.72 -15.37
N ILE A 103 8.21 4.15 -14.53
CA ILE A 103 6.78 3.94 -14.72
C ILE A 103 6.17 5.30 -15.08
N THR A 104 5.52 5.35 -16.23
CA THR A 104 4.73 6.51 -16.63
C THR A 104 3.29 6.28 -16.21
N LEU A 105 2.72 7.23 -15.49
CA LEU A 105 1.30 7.26 -15.13
C LEU A 105 0.58 8.38 -15.91
N ASN A 106 -0.63 8.08 -16.38
CA ASN A 106 -1.53 9.10 -16.92
C ASN A 106 -2.81 9.05 -16.08
N ALA A 107 -3.19 10.19 -15.51
CA ALA A 107 -4.40 10.35 -14.72
C ALA A 107 -5.45 11.14 -15.50
N VAL A 108 -6.67 10.64 -15.54
CA VAL A 108 -7.86 11.31 -16.04
C VAL A 108 -8.79 11.54 -14.85
N ASN A 109 -9.01 12.80 -14.50
CA ASN A 109 -9.89 13.19 -13.40
C ASN A 109 -11.22 13.66 -13.99
N GLU A 110 -12.30 13.09 -13.53
CA GLU A 110 -13.68 13.44 -13.87
C GLU A 110 -14.37 13.96 -12.61
N TYR A 111 -14.83 15.20 -12.61
CA TYR A 111 -15.52 15.80 -11.48
C TYR A 111 -16.59 16.76 -11.98
N ASP A 112 -17.83 16.57 -11.57
CA ASP A 112 -19.01 17.42 -11.89
C ASP A 112 -19.19 17.71 -13.40
N GLY A 113 -18.85 16.70 -14.23
CA GLY A 113 -18.92 16.80 -15.69
C GLY A 113 -17.70 17.46 -16.35
N GLU A 114 -16.75 17.93 -15.59
CA GLU A 114 -15.47 18.42 -16.10
C GLU A 114 -14.43 17.31 -16.12
N THR A 115 -13.49 17.38 -17.06
CA THR A 115 -12.40 16.41 -17.21
C THR A 115 -11.07 17.14 -17.28
N SER A 116 -10.10 16.65 -16.50
CA SER A 116 -8.72 17.09 -16.57
C SER A 116 -7.76 15.89 -16.68
N THR A 117 -6.58 16.11 -17.24
CA THR A 117 -5.56 15.07 -17.42
C THR A 117 -4.23 15.52 -16.85
N ASN A 118 -3.53 14.59 -16.18
CA ASN A 118 -2.18 14.79 -15.68
C ASN A 118 -1.30 13.59 -16.07
N THR A 119 -0.02 13.83 -16.21
CA THR A 119 0.97 12.78 -16.45
C THR A 119 2.10 12.92 -15.43
N GLY A 120 2.55 11.80 -14.88
CA GLY A 120 3.66 11.74 -13.94
C GLY A 120 4.57 10.57 -14.25
N THR A 121 5.69 10.52 -13.56
CA THR A 121 6.65 9.41 -13.65
C THR A 121 7.03 8.97 -12.23
N LEU A 122 7.20 7.66 -12.07
CA LEU A 122 7.70 7.03 -10.86
C LEU A 122 9.00 6.30 -11.23
N GLU A 123 9.95 6.32 -10.32
CA GLU A 123 11.19 5.56 -10.48
C GLU A 123 11.20 4.37 -9.51
N VAL A 124 11.59 3.19 -10.01
CA VAL A 124 11.69 1.95 -9.22
C VAL A 124 13.11 1.39 -9.25
N ASP A 125 13.48 0.66 -8.18
CA ASP A 125 14.73 -0.09 -8.17
C ASP A 125 14.62 -1.43 -8.94
N GLU A 126 15.73 -2.17 -9.02
CA GLU A 126 15.79 -3.49 -9.66
C GLU A 126 14.87 -4.53 -9.01
N LYS A 127 14.40 -4.29 -7.77
CA LYS A 127 13.47 -5.15 -7.03
C LYS A 127 12.02 -4.72 -7.21
N GLY A 128 11.76 -3.64 -7.97
CA GLY A 128 10.44 -3.06 -8.19
C GLY A 128 9.93 -2.21 -7.03
N ASN A 129 10.77 -1.84 -6.06
CA ASN A 129 10.39 -0.89 -5.03
C ASN A 129 10.37 0.53 -5.61
N LEU A 130 9.40 1.35 -5.21
CA LEU A 130 9.36 2.76 -5.56
C LEU A 130 10.52 3.50 -4.88
N VAL A 131 11.38 4.15 -5.65
CA VAL A 131 12.50 4.94 -5.09
C VAL A 131 12.27 6.43 -5.20
N ASN A 132 11.48 6.89 -6.18
CA ASN A 132 11.11 8.29 -6.32
C ASN A 132 9.75 8.42 -7.04
N ASP A 133 8.90 9.34 -6.59
CA ASP A 133 7.60 9.63 -7.21
C ASP A 133 7.48 11.08 -7.72
N GLY A 134 8.60 11.80 -7.72
CA GLY A 134 8.67 13.21 -8.10
C GLY A 134 8.49 14.17 -6.92
N TYR A 135 8.03 13.68 -5.77
CA TYR A 135 7.87 14.44 -4.52
C TYR A 135 8.72 13.86 -3.40
N PHE A 136 8.76 12.52 -3.28
CA PHE A 136 9.40 11.80 -2.20
C PHE A 136 10.47 10.83 -2.71
N THR A 137 11.51 10.64 -1.90
CA THR A 137 12.51 9.58 -2.11
C THR A 137 12.39 8.54 -1.00
N TYR A 138 12.31 7.26 -1.38
CA TYR A 138 12.05 6.13 -0.50
C TYR A 138 13.30 5.28 -0.30
N ILE A 139 13.63 4.95 0.95
CA ILE A 139 14.81 4.18 1.33
C ILE A 139 14.36 2.91 2.06
N TYR A 140 14.92 1.77 1.65
CA TYR A 140 14.54 0.45 2.14
C TYR A 140 15.67 -0.22 2.90
N ASP A 141 15.30 -1.05 3.89
CA ASP A 141 16.21 -1.99 4.51
C ASP A 141 16.45 -3.23 3.63
N THR A 142 17.31 -4.13 4.10
CA THR A 142 17.62 -5.37 3.38
C THR A 142 16.45 -6.36 3.30
N ALA A 143 15.48 -6.25 4.21
CA ALA A 143 14.25 -7.04 4.20
C ALA A 143 13.21 -6.50 3.21
N GLY A 144 13.34 -5.24 2.80
CA GLY A 144 12.42 -4.54 1.89
C GLY A 144 11.39 -3.66 2.60
N ASN A 145 11.56 -3.38 3.89
CA ASN A 145 10.76 -2.38 4.58
C ASN A 145 11.21 -0.98 4.18
N ASN A 146 10.27 -0.08 3.93
CA ASN A 146 10.56 1.33 3.72
C ASN A 146 10.87 1.99 5.07
N ILE A 147 12.15 2.19 5.36
CA ILE A 147 12.62 2.70 6.65
C ILE A 147 12.76 4.22 6.72
N LYS A 148 12.74 4.88 5.55
CA LYS A 148 12.89 6.34 5.50
C LYS A 148 12.29 6.89 4.22
N ILE A 149 11.62 8.03 4.36
CA ILE A 149 11.09 8.83 3.25
C ILE A 149 11.69 10.23 3.37
N LEU A 150 12.39 10.68 2.35
CA LEU A 150 12.84 12.06 2.22
C LEU A 150 11.74 12.83 1.52
N VAL A 151 11.28 13.89 2.16
CA VAL A 151 10.22 14.77 1.64
C VAL A 151 10.87 15.93 0.88
N ASP A 152 11.90 16.50 1.45
CA ASP A 152 12.75 17.54 0.86
C ASP A 152 14.16 17.51 1.52
N GLU A 153 14.96 18.60 1.39
CA GLU A 153 16.31 18.69 1.94
C GLU A 153 16.31 18.70 3.48
N ASP A 154 15.22 19.20 4.09
CA ASP A 154 15.13 19.51 5.53
C ASP A 154 14.05 18.68 6.26
N SER A 155 13.33 17.80 5.52
CA SER A 155 12.20 17.05 6.07
C SER A 155 12.26 15.57 5.72
N GLU A 156 12.10 14.71 6.73
CA GLU A 156 12.13 13.27 6.58
C GLU A 156 11.15 12.53 7.50
N ALA A 157 10.65 11.39 7.02
CA ALA A 157 9.96 10.43 7.87
C ALA A 157 10.82 9.18 8.07
N ILE A 158 10.90 8.71 9.32
CA ILE A 158 11.65 7.51 9.71
C ILE A 158 10.69 6.49 10.30
N LEU A 159 10.83 5.22 9.87
CA LEU A 159 10.01 4.12 10.34
C LEU A 159 10.88 2.99 10.90
N THR A 160 10.39 2.33 11.95
CA THR A 160 10.97 1.08 12.46
C THR A 160 9.94 -0.04 12.36
N PHE A 161 10.42 -1.28 12.25
CA PHE A 161 9.57 -2.44 11.98
C PHE A 161 9.83 -3.58 12.96
N ASP A 162 8.82 -4.43 13.14
CA ASP A 162 8.96 -5.70 13.83
C ASP A 162 9.59 -6.77 12.91
N THR A 163 9.53 -8.03 13.34
CA THR A 163 9.99 -9.20 12.56
C THR A 163 8.86 -10.18 12.24
N LYS A 164 7.60 -9.76 12.43
CA LYS A 164 6.42 -10.58 12.18
C LYS A 164 5.92 -10.39 10.76
N ASN A 165 4.93 -11.18 10.38
CA ASN A 165 4.32 -11.05 9.07
C ASN A 165 3.55 -9.74 8.95
N GLY A 166 3.83 -8.97 7.91
CA GLY A 166 3.05 -7.77 7.59
C GLY A 166 1.60 -8.12 7.24
N ILE A 167 0.69 -7.18 7.50
CA ILE A 167 -0.75 -7.35 7.26
C ILE A 167 -1.03 -7.88 5.86
N PHE A 168 -0.27 -7.41 4.88
CA PHE A 168 -0.52 -7.68 3.48
C PHE A 168 0.58 -8.51 2.81
N LYS A 169 1.40 -9.19 3.57
CA LYS A 169 2.57 -9.95 3.10
C LYS A 169 2.28 -10.91 1.95
N ASN A 170 1.06 -11.43 1.86
CA ASN A 170 0.68 -12.41 0.85
C ASN A 170 -0.03 -11.80 -0.37
N LEU A 171 -0.15 -10.51 -0.42
CA LEU A 171 -0.83 -9.83 -1.50
C LEU A 171 0.07 -9.78 -2.75
N ASN A 172 -0.42 -10.20 -3.90
CA ASN A 172 0.29 -10.13 -5.18
C ASN A 172 -0.04 -8.84 -5.92
N LEU A 173 0.84 -7.83 -5.81
CA LEU A 173 0.74 -6.50 -6.44
C LEU A 173 2.15 -5.96 -6.71
N PRO A 174 2.39 -5.15 -7.73
CA PRO A 174 3.68 -4.50 -7.93
C PRO A 174 4.09 -3.66 -6.73
N LYS A 175 5.31 -3.81 -6.24
CA LYS A 175 5.77 -3.21 -4.98
C LYS A 175 5.69 -1.68 -4.96
N TRP A 176 5.90 -1.04 -6.10
CA TRP A 176 5.85 0.42 -6.21
C TRP A 176 4.45 0.99 -5.89
N VAL A 177 3.39 0.20 -6.16
CA VAL A 177 2.00 0.65 -5.96
C VAL A 177 1.72 0.97 -4.51
N SER A 178 2.28 0.19 -3.59
CA SER A 178 2.02 0.37 -2.16
C SER A 178 2.44 1.76 -1.67
N ASN A 179 3.66 2.17 -1.97
CA ASN A 179 4.16 3.48 -1.54
C ASN A 179 3.53 4.63 -2.33
N TRP A 180 3.30 4.42 -3.64
CA TRP A 180 2.68 5.43 -4.48
C TRP A 180 1.23 5.74 -4.05
N MET A 181 0.43 4.72 -3.76
CA MET A 181 -0.97 4.93 -3.39
C MET A 181 -1.15 5.40 -1.94
N LEU A 182 -0.22 5.08 -1.06
CA LEU A 182 -0.50 5.03 0.38
C LEU A 182 0.53 5.74 1.24
N SER A 183 1.45 6.38 0.62
CA SER A 183 2.55 7.26 1.06
C SER A 183 3.25 7.00 2.40
N TYR A 184 2.68 6.34 3.42
CA TYR A 184 3.34 6.28 4.75
C TYR A 184 3.22 4.96 5.50
N ASN A 185 2.37 4.03 5.10
CA ASN A 185 2.02 2.88 5.94
C ASN A 185 2.20 1.56 5.22
N THR A 186 3.44 1.22 4.92
CA THR A 186 3.74 -0.04 4.26
C THR A 186 3.92 -1.16 5.27
N TYR A 187 2.90 -1.94 5.47
CA TYR A 187 2.95 -3.21 6.22
C TYR A 187 3.17 -4.40 5.30
N LEU A 188 4.10 -4.23 4.32
CA LEU A 188 4.35 -5.21 3.27
C LEU A 188 5.07 -6.43 3.79
N VAL A 189 6.23 -6.19 4.36
CA VAL A 189 7.13 -7.27 4.77
C VAL A 189 6.91 -7.53 6.24
N ASN A 190 7.04 -6.49 7.04
CA ASN A 190 6.87 -6.50 8.49
C ASN A 190 5.91 -5.37 8.90
N ASN A 191 5.55 -5.28 10.16
CA ASN A 191 4.65 -4.26 10.67
C ASN A 191 5.45 -3.11 11.27
N ALA A 192 5.09 -1.88 10.93
CA ALA A 192 5.73 -0.70 11.49
C ALA A 192 5.47 -0.60 13.00
N LEU A 193 6.51 -0.30 13.79
CA LEU A 193 6.42 -0.11 15.24
C LEU A 193 6.41 1.36 15.63
N THR A 194 7.15 2.18 14.91
CA THR A 194 7.22 3.62 15.13
C THR A 194 7.27 4.35 13.81
N PHE A 195 6.76 5.56 13.80
CA PHE A 195 7.10 6.54 12.79
C PHE A 195 7.49 7.85 13.47
N SER A 196 8.31 8.65 12.80
CA SER A 196 8.66 10.00 13.20
C SER A 196 8.82 10.83 11.94
N PHE A 197 8.10 11.93 11.86
CA PHE A 197 8.29 12.95 10.84
C PHE A 197 9.02 14.13 11.49
N VAL A 198 10.09 14.60 10.86
CA VAL A 198 10.92 15.71 11.32
C VAL A 198 11.10 16.67 10.17
N SER A 199 10.83 17.95 10.41
CA SER A 199 11.16 19.07 9.56
C SER A 199 12.04 20.04 10.34
N GLU A 200 13.18 20.44 9.76
CA GLU A 200 14.05 21.45 10.35
C GLU A 200 13.51 22.87 10.07
N GLU A 201 12.85 23.06 8.92
CA GLU A 201 12.29 24.34 8.52
C GLU A 201 10.99 24.65 9.27
N ASP A 202 10.11 23.66 9.44
CA ASP A 202 8.82 23.76 10.12
C ASP A 202 8.72 22.79 11.32
N PRO A 203 9.41 23.06 12.45
CA PRO A 203 9.41 22.16 13.61
C PRO A 203 8.03 21.93 14.24
N GLU A 204 7.05 22.80 13.98
CA GLU A 204 5.65 22.64 14.43
C GLU A 204 4.91 21.50 13.68
N ASP A 205 5.42 21.08 12.51
CA ASP A 205 4.90 19.93 11.78
C ASP A 205 5.48 18.59 12.27
N ASN A 206 6.46 18.63 13.16
CA ASN A 206 7.07 17.44 13.73
C ASN A 206 6.03 16.60 14.47
N ASN A 207 5.93 15.33 14.08
CA ASN A 207 5.02 14.40 14.73
C ASN A 207 5.65 13.01 14.82
N SER A 208 5.12 12.20 15.72
CA SER A 208 5.56 10.83 15.88
C SER A 208 4.42 9.93 16.36
N GLY A 209 4.58 8.65 16.15
CA GLY A 209 3.61 7.68 16.62
C GLY A 209 4.21 6.32 16.85
N THR A 210 3.44 5.49 17.55
CA THR A 210 3.78 4.11 17.86
C THR A 210 2.65 3.19 17.44
N MET A 211 3.00 1.96 17.06
CA MET A 211 2.06 0.92 16.69
C MET A 211 2.30 -0.32 17.52
N ALA A 212 1.22 -0.90 18.06
CA ALA A 212 1.22 -2.13 18.82
C ALA A 212 0.27 -3.13 18.15
N TYR A 213 0.64 -4.42 18.18
CA TYR A 213 -0.12 -5.47 17.47
C TYR A 213 -0.45 -6.63 18.36
N GLU A 214 -1.64 -7.21 18.15
CA GLU A 214 -1.99 -8.54 18.58
C GLU A 214 -1.93 -9.49 17.38
N TYR A 215 -1.22 -10.64 17.53
CA TYR A 215 -0.97 -11.56 16.43
C TYR A 215 -1.73 -12.86 16.61
N ASN A 216 -2.11 -13.48 15.49
CA ASN A 216 -2.55 -14.88 15.51
C ASN A 216 -1.34 -15.84 15.66
N THR A 217 -1.63 -17.13 15.72
CA THR A 217 -0.60 -18.18 15.91
C THR A 217 0.40 -18.27 14.75
N ASP A 218 0.02 -17.80 13.56
CA ASP A 218 0.87 -17.80 12.35
C ASP A 218 1.66 -16.49 12.20
N GLY A 219 1.56 -15.58 13.17
CA GLY A 219 2.30 -14.33 13.25
C GLY A 219 1.76 -13.21 12.35
N TYR A 220 0.49 -13.27 11.93
CA TYR A 220 -0.20 -12.18 11.26
C TYR A 220 -0.97 -11.34 12.28
N PRO A 221 -0.95 -9.99 12.18
CA PRO A 221 -1.67 -9.13 13.11
C PRO A 221 -3.19 -9.25 12.90
N VAL A 222 -3.93 -9.46 13.97
CA VAL A 222 -5.41 -9.46 13.97
C VAL A 222 -5.98 -8.17 14.54
N LYS A 223 -5.13 -7.42 15.22
CA LYS A 223 -5.44 -6.09 15.74
C LYS A 223 -4.18 -5.24 15.74
N ALA A 224 -4.32 -3.98 15.35
CA ALA A 224 -3.29 -2.96 15.47
C ALA A 224 -3.84 -1.77 16.27
N SER A 225 -3.02 -1.20 17.15
CA SER A 225 -3.33 0.06 17.85
C SER A 225 -2.26 1.08 17.47
N PHE A 226 -2.70 2.18 16.90
CA PHE A 226 -1.87 3.29 16.49
C PHE A 226 -2.05 4.44 17.48
N SER A 227 -0.96 4.98 18.00
CA SER A 227 -0.98 6.16 18.86
C SER A 227 -0.08 7.23 18.25
N SER A 228 -0.64 8.38 17.92
CA SER A 228 0.09 9.55 17.46
C SER A 228 0.08 10.62 18.53
N THR A 229 1.14 11.39 18.57
CA THR A 229 1.30 12.54 19.48
C THR A 229 1.73 13.75 18.67
N ASP A 230 0.96 14.81 18.79
CA ASP A 230 1.24 16.14 18.25
C ASP A 230 1.05 17.21 19.35
N GLU A 231 1.06 18.48 18.96
CA GLU A 231 0.84 19.60 19.89
C GLU A 231 -0.54 19.60 20.56
N SER A 232 -1.53 18.96 19.93
CA SER A 232 -2.92 18.88 20.45
C SER A 232 -3.09 17.77 21.48
N GLY A 233 -2.15 16.83 21.58
CA GLY A 233 -2.15 15.71 22.51
C GLY A 233 -1.88 14.35 21.86
N THR A 234 -2.27 13.28 22.54
CA THR A 234 -2.15 11.91 22.05
C THR A 234 -3.50 11.37 21.65
N GLU A 235 -3.62 10.93 20.40
CA GLU A 235 -4.79 10.19 19.90
C GLU A 235 -4.42 8.72 19.71
N THR A 236 -5.38 7.83 19.91
CA THR A 236 -5.19 6.39 19.70
C THR A 236 -6.33 5.83 18.88
N GLU A 237 -6.00 5.15 17.80
CA GLU A 237 -6.94 4.43 16.95
C GLU A 237 -6.66 2.92 17.02
N THR A 238 -7.71 2.13 16.82
CA THR A 238 -7.59 0.66 16.81
C THR A 238 -8.16 0.09 15.53
N VAL A 239 -7.37 -0.72 14.83
CA VAL A 239 -7.72 -1.44 13.61
C VAL A 239 -7.94 -2.91 13.94
N ILE A 240 -9.08 -3.47 13.60
CA ILE A 240 -9.35 -4.91 13.62
C ILE A 240 -9.21 -5.45 12.20
N ILE A 241 -8.50 -6.57 12.05
CA ILE A 241 -8.16 -7.15 10.74
C ILE A 241 -8.75 -8.56 10.65
N GLU A 242 -9.61 -8.76 9.67
CA GLU A 242 -10.19 -10.05 9.31
C GLU A 242 -9.51 -10.56 8.03
N TYR A 243 -9.12 -11.83 7.99
CA TYR A 243 -8.44 -12.45 6.85
C TYR A 243 -9.34 -13.47 6.13
N THR A 244 -8.97 -13.78 4.87
CA THR A 244 -9.59 -14.86 4.08
C THR A 244 -9.40 -16.24 4.70
N LYS A 245 -8.19 -16.52 5.25
CA LYS A 245 -7.90 -17.71 6.05
C LYS A 245 -8.40 -17.49 7.47
N LYS A 246 -9.21 -18.41 7.96
CA LYS A 246 -9.75 -18.44 9.34
C LYS A 246 -8.89 -19.29 10.26
#